data_6b26ccd62b8f5d5dfbf98f5b02698c4d
#
_entry.id   6b26ccd62b8f5d5dfbf98f5b02698c4d
#
_cell.length_a   1.000
_cell.length_b   1.000
_cell.length_c   1.000
_cell.angle_alpha   90.00
_cell.angle_beta   90.00
_cell.angle_gamma   90.00
#
_symmetry.space_group_name_H-M   'P 1'
#
loop_
_entity.id
_entity.type
_entity.pdbx_description
1 polymer ?
#
loop_
_entity_poly.entity_id
_entity_poly.type
_entity_poly.pdbx_seq_one_letter_code
_entity_poly.pdbx_strand_id
1 'polypeptide(L)'
;MKINSYKYSGMIIVDHNFSVPLDYEKDSSKKISIFVREIVRAEYENKELPYLIFFQGGPGYESPRPITDSGWIKRASEEFRVLLLDQRGTGLSTPISTESLSGMSDKDMAEYLTWFRADNIVRDAEQIRENLIGNNKWSVLGQSFGGFCATHYLSFYSNSLDKVFITGGLPPLNAHPDDI
;
A
#
# COMPACT_ATOMS: atom_id res chain seq x y z
N MET A 1 -1.22 -8.03 11.27
CA MET A 1 -1.82 -9.21 11.92
C MET A 1 -3.17 -9.49 11.28
N LYS A 2 -3.45 -10.76 10.90
CA LYS A 2 -4.72 -11.18 10.30
C LYS A 2 -5.88 -10.88 11.24
N ILE A 3 -6.93 -10.21 10.73
CA ILE A 3 -8.13 -9.86 11.52
C ILE A 3 -9.38 -10.59 11.04
N ASN A 4 -9.45 -10.94 9.76
CA ASN A 4 -10.62 -11.62 9.18
C ASN A 4 -10.22 -12.48 7.98
N SER A 5 -11.05 -13.49 7.64
CA SER A 5 -10.89 -14.30 6.42
C SER A 5 -12.26 -14.82 6.00
N TYR A 6 -12.57 -14.69 4.71
CA TYR A 6 -13.82 -15.16 4.13
C TYR A 6 -13.67 -15.53 2.66
N LYS A 7 -14.61 -16.33 2.16
CA LYS A 7 -14.68 -16.72 0.75
C LYS A 7 -15.71 -15.87 0.03
N TYR A 8 -15.32 -15.32 -1.13
CA TYR A 8 -16.21 -14.52 -1.96
C TYR A 8 -15.85 -14.66 -3.44
N SER A 9 -16.84 -15.01 -4.26
CA SER A 9 -16.69 -15.06 -5.74
C SER A 9 -15.47 -15.85 -6.24
N GLY A 10 -15.21 -17.05 -5.65
CA GLY A 10 -14.06 -17.90 -6.03
C GLY A 10 -12.72 -17.44 -5.47
N MET A 11 -12.72 -16.41 -4.66
CA MET A 11 -11.54 -15.87 -3.97
C MET A 11 -11.61 -16.12 -2.47
N ILE A 12 -10.46 -16.25 -1.85
CA ILE A 12 -10.28 -16.11 -0.41
C ILE A 12 -9.74 -14.71 -0.16
N ILE A 13 -10.43 -13.99 0.68
CA ILE A 13 -10.07 -12.65 1.09
C ILE A 13 -9.62 -12.71 2.54
N VAL A 14 -8.44 -12.16 2.80
CA VAL A 14 -7.87 -12.06 4.15
C VAL A 14 -7.61 -10.59 4.45
N ASP A 15 -8.23 -10.09 5.49
CA ASP A 15 -7.99 -8.73 5.97
C ASP A 15 -6.89 -8.76 7.03
N HIS A 16 -5.92 -7.88 6.89
CA HIS A 16 -4.82 -7.67 7.80
C HIS A 16 -4.81 -6.26 8.34
N ASN A 17 -4.35 -6.10 9.56
CA ASN A 17 -4.10 -4.80 10.16
C ASN A 17 -2.70 -4.77 10.78
N PHE A 18 -1.91 -3.75 10.45
CA PHE A 18 -0.54 -3.57 10.91
C PHE A 18 -0.44 -2.27 11.70
N SER A 19 0.29 -2.29 12.80
CA SER A 19 0.60 -1.11 13.58
C SER A 19 1.99 -0.61 13.19
N VAL A 20 2.05 0.60 12.66
CA VAL A 20 3.29 1.23 12.17
C VAL A 20 3.50 2.58 12.86
N PRO A 21 4.72 3.11 12.95
CA PRO A 21 4.93 4.45 13.46
C PRO A 21 4.36 5.52 12.52
N LEU A 22 3.79 6.58 13.07
CA LEU A 22 3.44 7.78 12.29
C LEU A 22 4.71 8.43 11.73
N ASP A 23 5.72 8.57 12.57
CA ASP A 23 7.04 9.13 12.25
C ASP A 23 8.10 8.04 12.44
N TYR A 24 8.74 7.62 11.38
CA TYR A 24 9.77 6.57 11.40
C TYR A 24 11.12 7.04 11.93
N GLU A 25 11.30 8.36 12.12
CA GLU A 25 12.54 8.93 12.65
C GLU A 25 12.52 9.04 14.19
N LYS A 26 11.37 8.77 14.83
CA LYS A 26 11.20 8.87 16.29
C LYS A 26 10.78 7.54 16.89
N ASP A 27 11.62 6.94 17.74
CA ASP A 27 11.32 5.67 18.43
C ASP A 27 10.03 5.70 19.25
N SER A 28 9.71 6.85 19.85
CA SER A 28 8.49 7.08 20.65
C SER A 28 7.30 7.56 19.83
N SER A 29 7.34 7.41 18.51
CA SER A 29 6.26 7.88 17.63
C SER A 29 4.92 7.23 17.95
N LYS A 30 3.85 8.04 17.83
CA LYS A 30 2.47 7.54 17.81
C LYS A 30 2.34 6.45 16.75
N LYS A 31 1.65 5.37 17.10
CA LYS A 31 1.33 4.31 16.13
C LYS A 31 0.04 4.63 15.38
N ILE A 32 0.04 4.29 14.12
CA ILE A 32 -1.13 4.31 13.23
C ILE A 32 -1.41 2.91 12.72
N SER A 33 -2.62 2.70 12.26
CA SER A 33 -3.09 1.42 11.71
C SER A 33 -3.04 1.46 10.19
N ILE A 34 -2.48 0.42 9.58
CA ILE A 34 -2.46 0.22 8.13
C ILE A 34 -3.23 -1.05 7.80
N PHE A 35 -4.24 -0.88 6.96
CA PHE A 35 -5.08 -1.97 6.49
C PHE A 35 -4.57 -2.51 5.15
N VAL A 36 -4.53 -3.85 5.05
CA VAL A 36 -4.17 -4.56 3.82
C VAL A 36 -5.16 -5.68 3.59
N ARG A 37 -5.70 -5.76 2.38
CA ARG A 37 -6.53 -6.88 1.92
C ARG A 37 -5.71 -7.80 1.04
N GLU A 38 -5.52 -9.03 1.48
CA GLU A 38 -4.93 -10.09 0.69
C GLU A 38 -6.02 -10.82 -0.08
N ILE A 39 -5.75 -11.10 -1.34
CA ILE A 39 -6.62 -11.86 -2.24
C ILE A 39 -5.83 -13.02 -2.81
N VAL A 40 -6.38 -14.21 -2.70
CA VAL A 40 -5.88 -15.42 -3.35
C VAL A 40 -7.06 -16.20 -3.94
N ARG A 41 -6.87 -16.81 -5.10
CA ARG A 41 -7.91 -17.70 -5.67
C ARG A 41 -8.12 -18.90 -4.75
N ALA A 42 -9.37 -19.33 -4.58
CA ALA A 42 -9.70 -20.42 -3.66
C ALA A 42 -8.98 -21.74 -4.05
N GLU A 43 -8.76 -21.97 -5.34
CA GLU A 43 -8.02 -23.12 -5.87
C GLU A 43 -6.51 -23.07 -5.55
N TYR A 44 -5.98 -21.91 -5.15
CA TYR A 44 -4.58 -21.67 -4.81
C TYR A 44 -4.37 -21.36 -3.32
N GLU A 45 -5.38 -21.58 -2.47
CA GLU A 45 -5.30 -21.28 -1.03
C GLU A 45 -4.02 -21.82 -0.38
N ASN A 46 -3.68 -23.08 -0.70
CA ASN A 46 -2.54 -23.79 -0.13
C ASN A 46 -1.30 -23.76 -1.04
N LYS A 47 -1.32 -23.00 -2.12
CA LYS A 47 -0.20 -22.86 -3.03
C LYS A 47 0.74 -21.75 -2.57
N GLU A 48 2.02 -22.02 -2.59
CA GLU A 48 3.04 -21.00 -2.37
C GLU A 48 3.14 -20.10 -3.61
N LEU A 49 2.42 -18.98 -3.57
CA LEU A 49 2.50 -17.94 -4.60
C LEU A 49 3.30 -16.76 -4.06
N PRO A 50 4.07 -16.08 -4.92
CA PRO A 50 4.72 -14.83 -4.55
C PRO A 50 3.68 -13.74 -4.27
N TYR A 51 4.06 -12.73 -3.48
CA TYR A 51 3.20 -11.59 -3.18
C TYR A 51 3.35 -10.47 -4.20
N LEU A 52 2.23 -9.81 -4.50
CA LEU A 52 2.17 -8.57 -5.29
C LEU A 52 1.43 -7.52 -4.47
N ILE A 53 2.13 -6.46 -4.03
CA ILE A 53 1.48 -5.33 -3.38
C ILE A 53 1.07 -4.28 -4.40
N PHE A 54 -0.15 -3.76 -4.25
CA PHE A 54 -0.71 -2.70 -5.10
C PHE A 54 -0.73 -1.36 -4.37
N PHE A 55 -0.13 -0.35 -5.01
CA PHE A 55 -0.21 1.04 -4.62
C PHE A 55 -1.24 1.77 -5.49
N GLN A 56 -2.32 2.23 -4.85
CA GLN A 56 -3.40 2.97 -5.50
C GLN A 56 -2.93 4.36 -5.94
N GLY A 57 -3.57 4.86 -6.99
CA GLY A 57 -3.43 6.23 -7.45
C GLY A 57 -4.14 7.24 -6.55
N GLY A 58 -4.21 8.46 -7.03
CA GLY A 58 -4.79 9.60 -6.33
C GLY A 58 -3.76 10.72 -6.26
N PRO A 59 -3.18 11.07 -5.07
CA PRO A 59 -3.31 10.42 -3.75
C PRO A 59 -4.67 10.59 -3.08
N GLY A 60 -4.89 9.83 -1.99
CA GLY A 60 -6.04 10.03 -1.10
C GLY A 60 -7.18 9.02 -1.28
N TYR A 61 -7.07 8.09 -2.20
CA TYR A 61 -8.06 7.04 -2.40
C TYR A 61 -7.64 5.71 -1.78
N GLU A 62 -8.63 4.98 -1.28
CA GLU A 62 -8.47 3.59 -0.83
C GLU A 62 -8.20 2.64 -2.00
N SER A 63 -7.59 1.51 -1.72
CA SER A 63 -7.44 0.44 -2.71
C SER A 63 -8.78 -0.13 -3.17
N PRO A 64 -8.87 -0.71 -4.39
CA PRO A 64 -10.09 -1.33 -4.88
C PRO A 64 -10.69 -2.33 -3.89
N ARG A 65 -12.02 -2.37 -3.85
CA ARG A 65 -12.77 -3.38 -3.11
C ARG A 65 -13.34 -4.37 -4.14
N PRO A 66 -12.65 -5.49 -4.40
CA PRO A 66 -13.11 -6.42 -5.42
C PRO A 66 -14.42 -7.06 -4.98
N ILE A 67 -15.45 -6.86 -5.80
CA ILE A 67 -16.77 -7.47 -5.66
C ILE A 67 -17.00 -8.57 -6.70
N THR A 68 -16.10 -8.70 -7.65
CA THR A 68 -16.14 -9.73 -8.70
C THR A 68 -14.73 -10.20 -9.03
N ASP A 69 -14.61 -11.45 -9.47
CA ASP A 69 -13.37 -11.99 -10.03
C ASP A 69 -13.19 -11.49 -11.48
N SER A 70 -12.68 -10.27 -11.63
CA SER A 70 -12.55 -9.60 -12.92
C SER A 70 -11.36 -8.63 -12.98
N GLY A 71 -11.09 -8.12 -14.18
CA GLY A 71 -10.06 -7.12 -14.43
C GLY A 71 -8.64 -7.59 -14.08
N TRP A 72 -7.78 -6.63 -13.71
CA TRP A 72 -6.38 -6.90 -13.43
C TRP A 72 -6.17 -7.76 -12.18
N ILE A 73 -7.06 -7.65 -11.17
CA ILE A 73 -6.96 -8.46 -9.93
C ILE A 73 -7.13 -9.93 -10.27
N LYS A 74 -8.10 -10.28 -11.14
CA LYS A 74 -8.27 -11.65 -11.62
C LYS A 74 -6.99 -12.16 -12.26
N ARG A 75 -6.40 -11.40 -13.19
CA ARG A 75 -5.19 -11.81 -13.88
C ARG A 75 -3.99 -11.93 -12.93
N ALA A 76 -3.83 -10.98 -12.02
CA ALA A 76 -2.76 -11.00 -11.04
C ALA A 76 -2.90 -12.19 -10.07
N SER A 77 -4.12 -12.51 -9.62
CA SER A 77 -4.37 -13.61 -8.68
C SER A 77 -4.14 -15.02 -9.24
N GLU A 78 -3.89 -15.14 -10.56
CA GLU A 78 -3.44 -16.39 -11.17
C GLU A 78 -1.96 -16.71 -10.86
N GLU A 79 -1.17 -15.70 -10.57
CA GLU A 79 0.28 -15.81 -10.35
C GLU A 79 0.74 -15.33 -8.97
N PHE A 80 -0.08 -14.53 -8.28
CA PHE A 80 0.30 -13.86 -7.03
C PHE A 80 -0.76 -13.98 -5.95
N ARG A 81 -0.33 -13.86 -4.70
CA ARG A 81 -1.15 -13.36 -3.60
C ARG A 81 -1.17 -11.84 -3.69
N VAL A 82 -2.32 -11.27 -4.03
CA VAL A 82 -2.46 -9.82 -4.26
C VAL A 82 -2.76 -9.12 -2.97
N LEU A 83 -1.96 -8.13 -2.62
CA LEU A 83 -2.13 -7.26 -1.46
C LEU A 83 -2.65 -5.89 -1.90
N LEU A 84 -3.86 -5.56 -1.53
CA LEU A 84 -4.47 -4.25 -1.74
C LEU A 84 -4.25 -3.40 -0.48
N LEU A 85 -3.29 -2.48 -0.56
CA LEU A 85 -2.92 -1.60 0.54
C LEU A 85 -3.81 -0.37 0.56
N ASP A 86 -4.54 -0.14 1.64
CA ASP A 86 -5.02 1.19 1.95
C ASP A 86 -3.83 1.99 2.50
N GLN A 87 -3.34 2.92 1.70
CA GLN A 87 -2.21 3.75 2.09
C GLN A 87 -2.54 4.53 3.37
N ARG A 88 -1.52 4.88 4.17
CA ARG A 88 -1.72 5.74 5.34
C ARG A 88 -2.57 6.97 4.96
N GLY A 89 -3.53 7.33 5.79
CA GLY A 89 -4.46 8.43 5.53
C GLY A 89 -5.71 8.06 4.73
N THR A 90 -5.85 6.81 4.26
CA THR A 90 -6.95 6.40 3.37
C THR A 90 -7.71 5.18 3.86
N GLY A 91 -8.93 5.02 3.38
CA GLY A 91 -9.74 3.81 3.53
C GLY A 91 -9.89 3.33 4.98
N LEU A 92 -9.54 2.06 5.21
CA LEU A 92 -9.59 1.41 6.52
C LEU A 92 -8.26 1.54 7.30
N SER A 93 -7.23 2.14 6.72
CA SER A 93 -6.06 2.63 7.45
C SER A 93 -6.44 3.84 8.30
N THR A 94 -5.57 4.25 9.25
CA THR A 94 -5.83 5.48 10.01
C THR A 94 -6.07 6.64 9.05
N PRO A 95 -7.32 7.16 8.96
CA PRO A 95 -7.67 8.11 7.91
C PRO A 95 -7.22 9.53 8.26
N ILE A 96 -7.00 10.35 7.21
CA ILE A 96 -6.98 11.81 7.34
C ILE A 96 -8.39 12.31 7.00
N SER A 97 -8.95 13.10 7.90
CA SER A 97 -10.25 13.74 7.73
C SER A 97 -10.23 15.13 8.37
N THR A 98 -11.21 15.96 8.04
CA THR A 98 -11.40 17.26 8.70
C THR A 98 -11.47 17.10 10.22
N GLU A 99 -12.09 16.02 10.70
CA GLU A 99 -12.21 15.72 12.12
C GLU A 99 -10.84 15.39 12.76
N SER A 100 -10.01 14.57 12.08
CA SER A 100 -8.68 14.19 12.58
C SER A 100 -7.70 15.37 12.63
N LEU A 101 -7.96 16.42 11.85
CA LEU A 101 -7.17 17.66 11.80
C LEU A 101 -7.75 18.77 12.68
N SER A 102 -8.94 18.57 13.24
CA SER A 102 -9.63 19.58 14.04
C SER A 102 -8.83 19.96 15.28
N GLY A 103 -8.71 21.27 15.52
CA GLY A 103 -7.99 21.83 16.67
C GLY A 103 -6.48 21.93 16.48
N MET A 104 -5.93 21.49 15.35
CA MET A 104 -4.54 21.74 15.01
C MET A 104 -4.34 23.17 14.51
N SER A 105 -3.20 23.78 14.84
CA SER A 105 -2.77 24.99 14.16
C SER A 105 -2.37 24.68 12.70
N ASP A 106 -2.35 25.69 11.82
CA ASP A 106 -1.92 25.50 10.42
C ASP A 106 -0.51 24.90 10.33
N LYS A 107 0.37 25.29 11.24
CA LYS A 107 1.74 24.76 11.32
C LYS A 107 1.75 23.30 11.72
N ASP A 108 1.00 22.90 12.76
CA ASP A 108 0.95 21.54 13.24
C ASP A 108 0.27 20.62 12.20
N MET A 109 -0.74 21.14 11.51
CA MET A 109 -1.42 20.44 10.42
C MET A 109 -0.46 20.21 9.25
N ALA A 110 0.29 21.21 8.84
CA ALA A 110 1.28 21.08 7.76
C ALA A 110 2.37 20.06 8.13
N GLU A 111 2.88 20.09 9.36
CA GLU A 111 3.84 19.10 9.86
C GLU A 111 3.23 17.70 9.86
N TYR A 112 2.01 17.53 10.42
CA TYR A 112 1.32 16.24 10.47
C TYR A 112 1.12 15.63 9.07
N LEU A 113 0.74 16.43 8.08
CA LEU A 113 0.49 15.97 6.70
C LEU A 113 1.77 15.51 6.00
N THR A 114 2.95 15.96 6.42
CA THR A 114 4.22 15.47 5.85
C THR A 114 4.43 13.98 6.07
N TRP A 115 3.84 13.41 7.13
CA TRP A 115 3.96 11.98 7.44
C TRP A 115 3.17 11.06 6.50
N PHE A 116 2.32 11.62 5.62
CA PHE A 116 1.44 10.86 4.71
C PHE A 116 1.93 10.87 3.25
N ARG A 117 3.21 11.11 3.04
CA ARG A 117 3.85 11.18 1.73
C ARG A 117 4.36 9.80 1.28
N ALA A 118 4.80 9.73 0.01
CA ALA A 118 5.23 8.49 -0.64
C ALA A 118 6.35 7.74 0.10
N ASP A 119 7.29 8.46 0.70
CA ASP A 119 8.39 7.89 1.47
C ASP A 119 7.89 7.05 2.65
N ASN A 120 6.94 7.56 3.43
CA ASN A 120 6.37 6.84 4.57
C ASN A 120 5.39 5.74 4.14
N ILE A 121 4.68 5.89 3.01
CA ILE A 121 3.87 4.82 2.42
C ILE A 121 4.78 3.62 2.06
N VAL A 122 5.95 3.88 1.50
CA VAL A 122 6.92 2.84 1.17
C VAL A 122 7.52 2.18 2.41
N ARG A 123 7.82 2.96 3.47
CA ARG A 123 8.28 2.42 4.76
C ARG A 123 7.22 1.52 5.41
N ASP A 124 5.93 1.88 5.30
CA ASP A 124 4.83 1.01 5.74
C ASP A 124 4.83 -0.32 4.98
N ALA A 125 4.95 -0.24 3.65
CA ALA A 125 4.98 -1.43 2.81
C ALA A 125 6.18 -2.33 3.16
N GLU A 126 7.36 -1.76 3.39
CA GLU A 126 8.53 -2.52 3.79
C GLU A 126 8.34 -3.21 5.14
N GLN A 127 7.80 -2.51 6.13
CA GLN A 127 7.47 -3.12 7.43
C GLN A 127 6.41 -4.22 7.31
N ILE A 128 5.42 -4.06 6.42
CA ILE A 128 4.41 -5.08 6.14
C ILE A 128 5.06 -6.30 5.47
N ARG A 129 5.95 -6.08 4.49
CA ARG A 129 6.71 -7.15 3.83
C ARG A 129 7.47 -7.99 4.85
N GLU A 130 8.25 -7.35 5.70
CA GLU A 130 9.03 -8.02 6.75
C GLU A 130 8.14 -8.83 7.70
N ASN A 131 6.98 -8.32 8.07
CA ASN A 131 6.03 -9.00 8.93
C ASN A 131 5.36 -10.22 8.27
N LEU A 132 5.11 -10.16 6.94
CA LEU A 132 4.43 -11.22 6.21
C LEU A 132 5.36 -12.30 5.69
N ILE A 133 6.52 -11.91 5.16
CA ILE A 133 7.42 -12.81 4.41
C ILE A 133 8.88 -12.71 4.84
N GLY A 134 9.18 -12.00 5.91
CA GLY A 134 10.55 -11.83 6.42
C GLY A 134 11.48 -11.18 5.39
N ASN A 135 12.59 -11.81 5.11
CA ASN A 135 13.60 -11.31 4.17
C ASN A 135 13.30 -11.62 2.69
N ASN A 136 12.19 -12.30 2.40
CA ASN A 136 11.82 -12.62 1.03
C ASN A 136 11.40 -11.36 0.25
N LYS A 137 11.61 -11.41 -1.06
CA LYS A 137 11.20 -10.35 -1.97
C LYS A 137 9.72 -10.48 -2.34
N TRP A 138 9.12 -9.38 -2.69
CA TRP A 138 7.80 -9.34 -3.31
C TRP A 138 7.79 -8.49 -4.58
N SER A 139 6.69 -8.54 -5.34
CA SER A 139 6.47 -7.66 -6.49
C SER A 139 5.60 -6.47 -6.11
N VAL A 140 5.72 -5.39 -6.88
CA VAL A 140 4.98 -4.14 -6.68
C VAL A 140 4.26 -3.76 -7.96
N LEU A 141 3.01 -3.33 -7.84
CA LEU A 141 2.25 -2.69 -8.91
C LEU A 141 1.79 -1.31 -8.43
N GLY A 142 2.23 -0.25 -9.10
CA GLY A 142 1.83 1.13 -8.82
C GLY A 142 1.06 1.75 -9.96
N GLN A 143 -0.08 2.38 -9.66
CA GLN A 143 -0.88 3.12 -10.62
C GLN A 143 -0.87 4.62 -10.29
N SER A 144 -0.62 5.49 -11.29
CA SER A 144 -0.63 6.95 -11.12
C SER A 144 0.26 7.37 -9.94
N PHE A 145 -0.25 8.01 -8.89
CA PHE A 145 0.51 8.31 -7.67
C PHE A 145 1.17 7.06 -7.05
N GLY A 146 0.52 5.90 -7.15
CA GLY A 146 1.13 4.63 -6.75
C GLY A 146 2.39 4.28 -7.56
N GLY A 147 2.50 4.78 -8.80
CA GLY A 147 3.72 4.67 -9.60
C GLY A 147 4.88 5.48 -9.01
N PHE A 148 4.61 6.67 -8.45
CA PHE A 148 5.61 7.44 -7.68
C PHE A 148 6.07 6.66 -6.45
N CYS A 149 5.14 6.06 -5.71
CA CYS A 149 5.48 5.18 -4.58
C CYS A 149 6.34 3.99 -5.02
N ALA A 150 6.00 3.34 -6.15
CA ALA A 150 6.76 2.22 -6.69
C ALA A 150 8.17 2.64 -7.14
N THR A 151 8.31 3.83 -7.76
CA THR A 151 9.61 4.41 -8.13
C THR A 151 10.46 4.72 -6.90
N HIS A 152 9.87 5.30 -5.86
CA HIS A 152 10.54 5.55 -4.59
C HIS A 152 10.98 4.23 -3.94
N TYR A 153 10.11 3.21 -3.93
CA TYR A 153 10.42 1.89 -3.40
C TYR A 153 11.62 1.26 -4.12
N LEU A 154 11.60 1.29 -5.46
CA LEU A 154 12.72 0.77 -6.27
C LEU A 154 14.03 1.51 -5.98
N SER A 155 13.97 2.83 -5.74
CA SER A 155 15.15 3.65 -5.50
C SER A 155 15.82 3.37 -4.14
N PHE A 156 15.03 3.09 -3.11
CA PHE A 156 15.56 2.98 -1.73
C PHE A 156 15.56 1.55 -1.18
N TYR A 157 14.76 0.65 -1.74
CA TYR A 157 14.58 -0.73 -1.24
C TYR A 157 14.62 -1.77 -2.36
N SER A 158 15.44 -1.56 -3.38
CA SER A 158 15.53 -2.47 -4.55
C SER A 158 15.80 -3.93 -4.18
N ASN A 159 16.51 -4.16 -3.09
CA ASN A 159 16.83 -5.50 -2.59
C ASN A 159 15.58 -6.27 -2.08
N SER A 160 14.52 -5.57 -1.73
CA SER A 160 13.25 -6.13 -1.27
C SER A 160 12.29 -6.49 -2.41
N LEU A 161 12.64 -6.13 -3.66
CA LEU A 161 11.77 -6.22 -4.82
C LEU A 161 12.20 -7.31 -5.80
N ASP A 162 11.22 -8.07 -6.30
CA ASP A 162 11.39 -9.02 -7.41
C ASP A 162 11.04 -8.35 -8.75
N LYS A 163 9.79 -7.85 -8.88
CA LYS A 163 9.29 -7.16 -10.07
C LYS A 163 8.61 -5.86 -9.69
N VAL A 164 8.74 -4.85 -10.54
CA VAL A 164 8.07 -3.55 -10.38
C VAL A 164 7.29 -3.22 -11.63
N PHE A 165 5.97 -3.06 -11.47
CA PHE A 165 5.06 -2.68 -12.53
C PHE A 165 4.55 -1.27 -12.26
N ILE A 166 4.65 -0.37 -13.24
CA ILE A 166 4.21 1.02 -13.13
C ILE A 166 3.24 1.31 -14.27
N THR A 167 2.07 1.84 -13.92
CA THR A 167 1.06 2.23 -14.89
C THR A 167 0.70 3.72 -14.70
N GLY A 168 1.04 4.56 -15.70
CA GLY A 168 0.66 5.97 -15.76
C GLY A 168 1.19 6.83 -14.61
N GLY A 169 2.36 6.51 -14.05
CA GLY A 169 2.85 7.15 -12.83
C GLY A 169 4.36 7.39 -12.81
N LEU A 170 4.99 7.60 -13.95
CA LEU A 170 6.39 8.01 -13.98
C LEU A 170 6.49 9.53 -13.83
N PRO A 171 7.24 10.03 -12.84
CA PRO A 171 7.50 11.46 -12.72
C PRO A 171 8.41 11.95 -13.86
N PRO A 172 8.24 13.17 -14.36
CA PRO A 172 9.21 13.78 -15.24
C PRO A 172 10.53 13.95 -14.49
N LEU A 173 11.65 13.57 -15.11
CA LEU A 173 12.97 13.62 -14.46
C LEU A 173 13.52 15.05 -14.37
N ASN A 174 13.14 15.93 -15.29
CA ASN A 174 13.72 17.26 -15.45
C ASN A 174 12.68 18.38 -15.61
N ALA A 175 11.45 18.18 -15.19
CA ALA A 175 10.39 19.16 -15.31
C ALA A 175 9.43 19.10 -14.12
N HIS A 176 8.83 20.22 -13.76
CA HIS A 176 7.70 20.23 -12.84
C HIS A 176 6.40 19.88 -13.57
N PRO A 177 5.35 19.41 -12.85
CA PRO A 177 4.04 19.15 -13.46
C PRO A 177 3.46 20.33 -14.23
N ASP A 178 3.79 21.55 -13.81
CA ASP A 178 3.33 22.80 -14.44
C ASP A 178 4.12 23.19 -15.69
N ASP A 179 5.18 22.46 -16.03
CA ASP A 179 6.03 22.69 -17.20
C ASP A 179 5.61 21.85 -18.42
N ILE A 180 4.47 21.09 -18.31
CA ILE A 180 4.01 20.15 -19.34
C ILE A 180 2.70 20.65 -19.97
#